data_9461d399a1062100be77c42d7385ed69
#
_entry.id   9461d399a1062100be77c42d7385ed69
#
_cell.length_a   1.000
_cell.length_b   1.000
_cell.length_c   1.000
_cell.angle_alpha   90.00
_cell.angle_beta   90.00
_cell.angle_gamma   90.00
#
_symmetry.space_group_name_H-M   'P 1'
#
loop_
_entity.id
_entity.type
_entity.pdbx_description
1 polymer ?
#
loop_
_entity_poly.entity_id
_entity_poly.type
_entity_poly.pdbx_seq_one_letter_code
_entity_poly.pdbx_strand_id
1 'polypeptide(L)'
;MSGTLHGKEKSQEEIEKIIEQTKNSDQKIYPILKPGNWVGLKAGALNSTLIPSEDGAEVVIGYGMDTPDNFVFLTKKHLETMDSKQITQEAFENLANCDTGLEFVEALDNKAVGANGNDFSSETILSRTHMLKAHAMLDAEELLVSIPRRTCMTIISRQTDEEIMNKFVYLHNYTWEDDSFSNAPITNSLFIVKDGNIVEHIPL
;
A
#
# COMPACT_ATOMS: atom_id res chain seq x y z
N MET A 1 -26.35 -0.93 2.81
CA MET A 1 -26.40 -1.92 1.70
C MET A 1 -24.98 -2.20 1.29
N SER A 2 -24.51 -3.41 1.56
CA SER A 2 -23.14 -3.87 1.34
C SER A 2 -22.86 -3.92 -0.17
N GLY A 3 -22.10 -2.97 -0.68
CA GLY A 3 -21.56 -2.98 -2.04
C GLY A 3 -20.45 -4.03 -2.13
N THR A 4 -20.80 -5.22 -2.59
CA THR A 4 -19.85 -6.27 -2.93
C THR A 4 -19.04 -5.81 -4.15
N LEU A 5 -17.75 -5.52 -3.93
CA LEU A 5 -16.75 -5.46 -4.99
C LEU A 5 -16.52 -6.88 -5.57
N HIS A 6 -17.52 -7.40 -6.25
CA HIS A 6 -17.32 -8.51 -7.16
C HIS A 6 -16.78 -7.92 -8.46
N GLY A 7 -15.47 -8.04 -8.67
CA GLY A 7 -14.93 -7.96 -10.02
C GLY A 7 -15.73 -8.92 -10.90
N LYS A 8 -16.13 -8.48 -12.09
CA LYS A 8 -16.80 -9.36 -13.08
C LYS A 8 -16.01 -10.66 -13.18
N GLU A 9 -16.71 -11.80 -13.14
CA GLU A 9 -16.06 -13.08 -13.46
C GLU A 9 -15.37 -12.94 -14.80
N LYS A 10 -14.06 -13.17 -14.80
CA LYS A 10 -13.25 -13.10 -16.03
C LYS A 10 -13.59 -14.30 -16.91
N SER A 11 -13.68 -14.07 -18.21
CA SER A 11 -13.86 -15.16 -19.19
C SER A 11 -12.64 -16.09 -19.20
N GLN A 12 -12.84 -17.30 -19.73
CA GLN A 12 -11.75 -18.29 -19.81
C GLN A 12 -10.59 -17.80 -20.67
N GLU A 13 -10.88 -17.04 -21.74
CA GLU A 13 -9.87 -16.39 -22.59
C GLU A 13 -9.08 -15.32 -21.84
N GLU A 14 -9.74 -14.53 -20.99
CA GLU A 14 -9.06 -13.53 -20.14
C GLU A 14 -8.16 -14.20 -19.09
N ILE A 15 -8.59 -15.33 -18.53
CA ILE A 15 -7.79 -16.12 -17.58
C ILE A 15 -6.56 -16.73 -18.27
N GLU A 16 -6.74 -17.31 -19.48
CA GLU A 16 -5.64 -17.88 -20.26
C GLU A 16 -4.62 -16.80 -20.66
N LYS A 17 -5.08 -15.61 -21.08
CA LYS A 17 -4.22 -14.46 -21.37
C LYS A 17 -3.42 -14.01 -20.16
N ILE A 18 -4.03 -13.96 -18.97
CA ILE A 18 -3.36 -13.64 -17.72
C ILE A 18 -2.28 -14.67 -17.38
N ILE A 19 -2.59 -15.96 -17.54
CA ILE A 19 -1.64 -17.06 -17.31
C ILE A 19 -0.47 -16.97 -18.30
N GLU A 20 -0.71 -16.60 -19.54
CA GLU A 20 0.35 -16.44 -20.55
C GLU A 20 1.23 -15.22 -20.22
N GLN A 21 0.64 -14.11 -19.79
CA GLN A 21 1.36 -12.93 -19.33
C GLN A 21 2.26 -13.23 -18.11
N THR A 22 1.81 -14.07 -17.18
CA THR A 22 2.61 -14.47 -16.02
C THR A 22 3.78 -15.41 -16.32
N LYS A 23 3.85 -15.98 -17.51
CA LYS A 23 4.98 -16.84 -17.94
C LYS A 23 6.17 -16.05 -18.51
N ASN A 24 6.00 -14.76 -18.79
CA ASN A 24 7.09 -13.92 -19.29
C ASN A 24 8.02 -13.53 -18.13
N SER A 25 9.30 -13.81 -18.28
CA SER A 25 10.35 -13.60 -17.26
C SER A 25 10.65 -12.14 -16.91
N ASP A 26 10.02 -11.18 -17.58
CA ASP A 26 10.30 -9.75 -17.39
C ASP A 26 9.33 -9.05 -16.41
N GLN A 27 8.42 -9.82 -15.77
CA GLN A 27 7.41 -9.25 -14.89
C GLN A 27 7.97 -9.08 -13.48
N LYS A 28 7.86 -7.86 -12.98
CA LYS A 28 8.33 -7.49 -11.65
C LYS A 28 7.31 -7.84 -10.58
N ILE A 29 7.80 -8.37 -9.48
CA ILE A 29 6.98 -8.63 -8.29
C ILE A 29 6.96 -7.36 -7.43
N TYR A 30 5.77 -7.02 -6.91
CA TYR A 30 5.57 -5.88 -6.00
C TYR A 30 4.77 -6.29 -4.76
N PRO A 31 4.98 -5.60 -3.62
CA PRO A 31 4.11 -5.73 -2.46
C PRO A 31 2.86 -4.87 -2.67
N ILE A 32 1.70 -5.33 -2.21
CA ILE A 32 0.43 -4.57 -2.22
C ILE A 32 -0.20 -4.62 -0.85
N LEU A 33 -0.55 -3.47 -0.31
CA LEU A 33 -1.26 -3.35 0.95
C LEU A 33 -2.74 -3.73 0.79
N LYS A 34 -3.23 -4.56 1.71
CA LYS A 34 -4.61 -5.03 1.74
C LYS A 34 -5.15 -5.06 3.17
N PRO A 35 -6.46 -4.79 3.36
CA PRO A 35 -7.09 -5.02 4.65
C PRO A 35 -7.10 -6.50 4.99
N GLY A 36 -7.13 -6.84 6.29
CA GLY A 36 -7.10 -8.22 6.77
C GLY A 36 -8.29 -9.09 6.38
N ASN A 37 -9.40 -8.48 5.97
CA ASN A 37 -10.58 -9.18 5.42
C ASN A 37 -10.54 -9.36 3.90
N TRP A 38 -9.42 -9.05 3.25
CA TRP A 38 -9.29 -9.17 1.81
C TRP A 38 -9.56 -10.60 1.30
N VAL A 39 -10.43 -10.70 0.29
CA VAL A 39 -10.86 -11.99 -0.30
C VAL A 39 -9.69 -12.85 -0.83
N GLY A 40 -8.59 -12.24 -1.26
CA GLY A 40 -7.40 -12.95 -1.73
C GLY A 40 -6.77 -13.87 -0.69
N LEU A 41 -6.92 -13.56 0.62
CA LEU A 41 -6.45 -14.42 1.70
C LEU A 41 -7.17 -15.79 1.67
N LYS A 42 -8.49 -15.78 1.44
CA LYS A 42 -9.29 -17.01 1.30
C LYS A 42 -8.95 -17.77 0.02
N ALA A 43 -8.52 -17.06 -1.03
CA ALA A 43 -8.06 -17.67 -2.28
C ALA A 43 -6.61 -18.19 -2.20
N GLY A 44 -5.95 -18.07 -1.04
CA GLY A 44 -4.59 -18.57 -0.81
C GLY A 44 -3.50 -17.66 -1.36
N ALA A 45 -3.75 -16.35 -1.47
CA ALA A 45 -2.74 -15.38 -1.85
C ALA A 45 -1.55 -15.41 -0.88
N LEU A 46 -0.34 -15.31 -1.44
CA LEU A 46 0.88 -15.17 -0.65
C LEU A 46 0.89 -13.81 0.05
N ASN A 47 1.09 -13.82 1.35
CA ASN A 47 1.05 -12.59 2.15
C ASN A 47 1.92 -12.67 3.40
N SER A 48 2.19 -11.49 3.97
CA SER A 48 2.73 -11.32 5.32
C SER A 48 1.89 -10.31 6.09
N THR A 49 1.83 -10.43 7.42
CA THR A 49 1.09 -9.50 8.28
C THR A 49 1.90 -8.24 8.49
N LEU A 50 1.29 -7.07 8.26
CA LEU A 50 1.85 -5.77 8.60
C LEU A 50 1.32 -5.30 9.96
N ILE A 51 0.01 -5.28 10.16
CA ILE A 51 -0.63 -4.97 11.44
C ILE A 51 -1.38 -6.22 11.91
N PRO A 52 -0.98 -6.83 13.05
CA PRO A 52 -1.73 -7.93 13.65
C PRO A 52 -3.03 -7.42 14.29
N SER A 53 -4.02 -8.30 14.39
CA SER A 53 -5.25 -8.09 15.17
C SER A 53 -5.56 -9.33 16.01
N GLU A 54 -6.52 -9.23 16.94
CA GLU A 54 -6.92 -10.35 17.78
C GLU A 54 -7.35 -11.58 16.97
N ASP A 55 -8.05 -11.35 15.85
CA ASP A 55 -8.60 -12.40 14.98
C ASP A 55 -7.74 -12.68 13.73
N GLY A 56 -6.47 -12.19 13.69
CA GLY A 56 -5.57 -12.44 12.56
C GLY A 56 -4.73 -11.21 12.14
N ALA A 57 -5.17 -10.43 11.19
CA ALA A 57 -4.48 -9.23 10.75
C ALA A 57 -5.47 -8.11 10.40
N GLU A 58 -5.13 -6.86 10.75
CA GLU A 58 -5.82 -5.66 10.27
C GLU A 58 -5.34 -5.29 8.87
N VAL A 59 -4.02 -5.33 8.67
CA VAL A 59 -3.38 -5.04 7.38
C VAL A 59 -2.39 -6.14 7.01
N VAL A 60 -2.45 -6.58 5.77
CA VAL A 60 -1.50 -7.53 5.19
C VAL A 60 -0.79 -6.95 3.98
N ILE A 61 0.39 -7.46 3.71
CA ILE A 61 1.16 -7.23 2.49
C ILE A 61 0.96 -8.45 1.60
N GLY A 62 0.20 -8.31 0.52
CA GLY A 62 0.11 -9.32 -0.55
C GLY A 62 1.27 -9.15 -1.53
N TYR A 63 1.65 -10.21 -2.23
CA TYR A 63 2.70 -10.18 -3.25
C TYR A 63 2.12 -10.57 -4.59
N GLY A 64 2.51 -9.87 -5.65
CA GLY A 64 2.00 -10.16 -6.98
C GLY A 64 2.86 -9.58 -8.09
N MET A 65 2.59 -10.03 -9.29
CA MET A 65 3.25 -9.58 -10.52
C MET A 65 2.43 -8.47 -11.15
N ASP A 66 3.10 -7.38 -11.48
CA ASP A 66 2.52 -6.30 -12.27
C ASP A 66 2.62 -6.67 -13.75
N THR A 67 1.46 -6.78 -14.40
CA THR A 67 1.35 -7.11 -15.82
C THR A 67 0.69 -5.96 -16.57
N PRO A 68 0.88 -5.80 -17.88
CA PRO A 68 0.34 -4.66 -18.63
C PRO A 68 -1.16 -4.42 -18.46
N ASP A 69 -1.92 -5.47 -18.23
CA ASP A 69 -3.39 -5.39 -18.16
C ASP A 69 -3.93 -5.68 -16.75
N ASN A 70 -3.10 -6.25 -15.82
CA ASN A 70 -3.60 -6.72 -14.53
C ASN A 70 -2.48 -6.81 -13.48
N PHE A 71 -2.86 -6.76 -12.21
CA PHE A 71 -2.01 -7.20 -11.10
C PHE A 71 -2.39 -8.62 -10.68
N VAL A 72 -1.44 -9.57 -10.80
CA VAL A 72 -1.68 -11.00 -10.55
C VAL A 72 -1.04 -11.41 -9.23
N PHE A 73 -1.86 -11.70 -8.22
CA PHE A 73 -1.37 -12.12 -6.91
C PHE A 73 -0.72 -13.48 -6.96
N LEU A 74 0.46 -13.59 -6.36
CA LEU A 74 1.11 -14.86 -6.09
C LEU A 74 0.31 -15.65 -5.05
N THR A 75 0.31 -16.97 -5.21
CA THR A 75 -0.37 -17.89 -4.29
C THR A 75 0.64 -18.89 -3.73
N LYS A 76 0.25 -19.64 -2.71
CA LYS A 76 1.08 -20.69 -2.12
C LYS A 76 1.60 -21.71 -3.15
N LYS A 77 0.89 -21.91 -4.28
CA LYS A 77 1.35 -22.78 -5.36
C LYS A 77 2.62 -22.28 -6.04
N HIS A 78 2.85 -20.98 -6.08
CA HIS A 78 4.07 -20.42 -6.68
C HIS A 78 5.31 -20.74 -5.83
N LEU A 79 5.14 -21.05 -4.52
CA LEU A 79 6.25 -21.50 -3.66
C LEU A 79 6.80 -22.88 -4.02
N GLU A 80 6.14 -23.63 -4.89
CA GLU A 80 6.68 -24.90 -5.43
C GLU A 80 7.86 -24.64 -6.39
N THR A 81 7.92 -23.44 -6.99
CA THR A 81 8.94 -23.07 -7.99
C THR A 81 9.73 -21.82 -7.62
N MET A 82 9.30 -21.05 -6.63
CA MET A 82 9.91 -19.78 -6.21
C MET A 82 10.18 -19.79 -4.70
N ASP A 83 11.32 -19.29 -4.29
CA ASP A 83 11.63 -19.13 -2.86
C ASP A 83 10.93 -17.89 -2.27
N SER A 84 10.30 -18.05 -1.11
CA SER A 84 9.53 -16.97 -0.47
C SER A 84 10.41 -15.77 -0.07
N LYS A 85 11.67 -15.98 0.29
CA LYS A 85 12.61 -14.91 0.63
C LYS A 85 12.98 -14.12 -0.62
N GLN A 86 13.20 -14.83 -1.74
CA GLN A 86 13.49 -14.18 -3.02
C GLN A 86 12.30 -13.33 -3.50
N ILE A 87 11.06 -13.86 -3.40
CA ILE A 87 9.84 -13.09 -3.70
C ILE A 87 9.78 -11.81 -2.88
N THR A 88 9.97 -11.91 -1.57
CA THR A 88 9.92 -10.75 -0.68
C THR A 88 11.02 -9.76 -1.01
N GLN A 89 12.26 -10.22 -1.15
CA GLN A 89 13.39 -9.37 -1.49
C GLN A 89 13.15 -8.61 -2.80
N GLU A 90 12.80 -9.33 -3.87
CA GLU A 90 12.52 -8.75 -5.18
C GLU A 90 11.38 -7.72 -5.12
N ALA A 91 10.30 -8.04 -4.42
CA ALA A 91 9.16 -7.14 -4.27
C ALA A 91 9.55 -5.80 -3.63
N PHE A 92 10.33 -5.83 -2.56
CA PHE A 92 10.77 -4.61 -1.88
C PHE A 92 11.86 -3.86 -2.67
N GLU A 93 12.76 -4.55 -3.37
CA GLU A 93 13.73 -3.93 -4.26
C GLU A 93 13.05 -3.21 -5.43
N ASN A 94 12.05 -3.84 -6.05
CA ASN A 94 11.27 -3.21 -7.12
C ASN A 94 10.51 -1.98 -6.61
N LEU A 95 9.88 -2.06 -5.43
CA LEU A 95 9.20 -0.93 -4.82
C LEU A 95 10.17 0.22 -4.51
N ALA A 96 11.37 -0.07 -4.00
CA ALA A 96 12.37 0.95 -3.69
C ALA A 96 12.86 1.71 -4.94
N ASN A 97 12.75 1.08 -6.10
CA ASN A 97 13.12 1.67 -7.40
C ASN A 97 11.94 2.31 -8.15
N CYS A 98 10.71 2.26 -7.60
CA CYS A 98 9.58 2.96 -8.18
C CYS A 98 9.73 4.48 -8.01
N ASP A 99 9.42 5.24 -9.06
CA ASP A 99 9.18 6.66 -8.92
C ASP A 99 7.71 6.90 -8.56
N THR A 100 7.44 7.11 -7.29
CA THR A 100 6.09 7.36 -6.78
C THR A 100 5.76 8.84 -6.60
N GLY A 101 6.70 9.74 -6.95
CA GLY A 101 6.48 11.18 -6.99
C GLY A 101 6.05 11.77 -5.64
N LEU A 102 6.95 11.81 -4.63
CA LEU A 102 6.68 12.56 -3.41
C LEU A 102 6.70 14.05 -3.69
N GLU A 103 5.57 14.74 -3.45
CA GLU A 103 5.39 16.17 -3.67
C GLU A 103 4.81 16.84 -2.43
N PHE A 104 5.09 18.13 -2.26
CA PHE A 104 4.48 18.93 -1.19
C PHE A 104 2.99 19.14 -1.42
N VAL A 105 2.20 19.12 -0.35
CA VAL A 105 0.75 19.25 -0.37
C VAL A 105 0.37 20.69 0.00
N GLU A 106 -0.03 21.50 -1.00
CA GLU A 106 -0.42 22.89 -0.81
C GLU A 106 -1.58 23.06 0.18
N ALA A 107 -2.58 22.16 0.14
CA ALA A 107 -3.72 22.17 1.06
C ALA A 107 -3.34 22.03 2.55
N LEU A 108 -2.12 21.57 2.83
CA LEU A 108 -1.51 21.47 4.15
C LEU A 108 -0.33 22.45 4.30
N ASP A 109 -0.41 23.61 3.66
CA ASP A 109 0.55 24.72 3.74
C ASP A 109 2.00 24.28 3.41
N ASN A 110 2.16 23.26 2.54
CA ASN A 110 3.44 22.61 2.23
C ASN A 110 4.18 22.02 3.46
N LYS A 111 3.47 21.77 4.56
CA LYS A 111 3.96 21.06 5.75
C LYS A 111 3.70 19.55 5.71
N ALA A 112 3.20 19.08 4.58
CA ALA A 112 3.00 17.67 4.27
C ALA A 112 3.62 17.32 2.92
N VAL A 113 3.96 16.05 2.74
CA VAL A 113 4.26 15.47 1.43
C VAL A 113 3.28 14.34 1.15
N GLY A 114 2.96 14.14 -0.11
CA GLY A 114 2.05 13.11 -0.57
C GLY A 114 2.58 12.36 -1.78
N ALA A 115 2.12 11.13 -1.94
CA ALA A 115 2.21 10.36 -3.17
C ALA A 115 0.80 9.91 -3.51
N ASN A 116 0.23 10.42 -4.59
CA ASN A 116 -1.15 10.16 -4.94
C ASN A 116 -1.30 9.84 -6.43
N GLY A 117 -2.22 8.92 -6.73
CA GLY A 117 -2.60 8.59 -8.10
C GLY A 117 -1.69 7.57 -8.81
N ASN A 118 -0.51 7.26 -8.31
CA ASN A 118 0.35 6.20 -8.84
C ASN A 118 -0.01 4.85 -8.21
N ASP A 119 0.18 3.77 -8.96
CA ASP A 119 -0.28 2.42 -8.58
C ASP A 119 0.27 1.92 -7.23
N PHE A 120 1.47 2.36 -6.83
CA PHE A 120 2.14 1.95 -5.59
C PHE A 120 2.29 3.08 -4.58
N SER A 121 1.49 4.16 -4.70
CA SER A 121 1.61 5.32 -3.79
C SER A 121 1.47 4.93 -2.32
N SER A 122 0.46 4.16 -1.96
CA SER A 122 0.25 3.69 -0.58
C SER A 122 1.32 2.72 -0.11
N GLU A 123 1.82 1.88 -1.00
CA GLU A 123 2.87 0.88 -0.72
C GLU A 123 4.24 1.53 -0.46
N THR A 124 4.42 2.79 -0.88
CA THR A 124 5.65 3.56 -0.65
C THR A 124 6.04 3.64 0.83
N ILE A 125 5.09 3.56 1.76
CA ILE A 125 5.37 3.48 3.21
C ILE A 125 6.27 2.28 3.57
N LEU A 126 6.23 1.21 2.79
CA LEU A 126 7.05 0.01 2.99
C LEU A 126 8.50 0.20 2.49
N SER A 127 8.77 1.26 1.75
CA SER A 127 10.09 1.54 1.17
C SER A 127 10.89 2.49 2.05
N ARG A 128 11.93 1.95 2.71
CA ARG A 128 12.84 2.75 3.52
C ARG A 128 13.44 3.94 2.75
N THR A 129 13.79 3.74 1.50
CA THR A 129 14.35 4.80 0.63
C THR A 129 13.39 5.97 0.48
N HIS A 130 12.11 5.71 0.21
CA HIS A 130 11.10 6.76 0.06
C HIS A 130 10.80 7.44 1.40
N MET A 131 10.73 6.69 2.49
CA MET A 131 10.49 7.27 3.81
C MET A 131 11.66 8.15 4.26
N LEU A 132 12.91 7.77 3.98
CA LEU A 132 14.08 8.64 4.23
C LEU A 132 14.03 9.92 3.38
N LYS A 133 13.54 9.85 2.13
CA LYS A 133 13.30 11.06 1.32
C LYS A 133 12.23 11.96 1.96
N ALA A 134 11.13 11.37 2.46
CA ALA A 134 10.09 12.13 3.16
C ALA A 134 10.61 12.78 4.44
N HIS A 135 11.43 12.08 5.25
CA HIS A 135 12.12 12.67 6.41
C HIS A 135 12.93 13.91 6.02
N ALA A 136 13.71 13.81 4.93
CA ALA A 136 14.52 14.93 4.46
C ALA A 136 13.67 16.09 3.91
N MET A 137 12.56 15.82 3.21
CA MET A 137 11.68 16.85 2.67
C MET A 137 10.96 17.63 3.78
N LEU A 138 10.59 16.96 4.86
CA LEU A 138 9.85 17.57 5.99
C LEU A 138 10.76 18.03 7.13
N ASP A 139 12.06 17.81 7.03
CA ASP A 139 13.04 18.07 8.10
C ASP A 139 12.58 17.52 9.46
N ALA A 140 12.16 16.24 9.46
CA ALA A 140 11.50 15.61 10.59
C ALA A 140 12.16 14.29 11.00
N GLU A 141 12.35 14.07 12.31
CA GLU A 141 12.89 12.83 12.87
C GLU A 141 11.85 11.70 12.90
N GLU A 142 10.58 12.06 13.15
CA GLU A 142 9.46 11.13 13.14
C GLU A 142 8.36 11.63 12.20
N LEU A 143 7.84 10.72 11.38
CA LEU A 143 6.75 11.00 10.45
C LEU A 143 5.46 10.38 10.96
N LEU A 144 4.34 11.02 10.65
CA LEU A 144 3.00 10.46 10.75
C LEU A 144 2.48 10.25 9.34
N VAL A 145 2.12 9.01 9.01
CA VAL A 145 1.75 8.60 7.65
C VAL A 145 0.32 8.08 7.61
N SER A 146 -0.45 8.60 6.67
CA SER A 146 -1.83 8.24 6.37
C SER A 146 -1.89 7.48 5.05
N ILE A 147 -2.49 6.28 5.06
CA ILE A 147 -2.76 5.46 3.87
C ILE A 147 -4.18 4.87 3.94
N PRO A 148 -5.23 5.70 3.96
CA PRO A 148 -6.60 5.21 4.16
C PRO A 148 -7.06 4.30 3.02
N ARG A 149 -6.66 4.60 1.78
CA ARG A 149 -7.04 3.86 0.57
C ARG A 149 -5.84 3.64 -0.35
N ARG A 150 -5.97 2.68 -1.27
CA ARG A 150 -4.97 2.46 -2.33
C ARG A 150 -4.71 3.76 -3.10
N THR A 151 -3.48 3.91 -3.55
CA THR A 151 -2.99 5.07 -4.30
C THR A 151 -3.06 6.42 -3.58
N CYS A 152 -3.35 6.41 -2.26
CA CYS A 152 -3.39 7.60 -1.43
C CYS A 152 -2.37 7.47 -0.29
N MET A 153 -1.39 8.38 -0.23
CA MET A 153 -0.50 8.51 0.91
C MET A 153 -0.23 9.99 1.20
N THR A 154 -0.40 10.36 2.46
CA THR A 154 -0.03 11.68 2.96
C THR A 154 0.83 11.54 4.20
N ILE A 155 1.86 12.36 4.32
CA ILE A 155 2.90 12.29 5.35
C ILE A 155 3.08 13.69 5.93
N ILE A 156 3.12 13.79 7.26
CA ILE A 156 3.48 15.02 8.00
C ILE A 156 4.58 14.73 9.01
N SER A 157 5.24 15.80 9.51
CA SER A 157 6.05 15.67 10.73
C SER A 157 5.15 15.35 11.92
N ARG A 158 5.54 14.39 12.77
CA ARG A 158 4.83 14.09 14.01
C ARG A 158 4.80 15.30 14.98
N GLN A 159 5.78 16.21 14.87
CA GLN A 159 5.88 17.44 15.67
C GLN A 159 5.29 18.68 14.97
N THR A 160 4.43 18.47 13.95
CA THR A 160 3.75 19.59 13.29
C THR A 160 2.82 20.35 14.26
N ASP A 161 2.39 21.55 13.88
CA ASP A 161 1.42 22.31 14.68
C ASP A 161 0.03 21.64 14.67
N GLU A 162 -0.78 22.03 15.67
CA GLU A 162 -2.11 21.46 15.90
C GLU A 162 -3.07 21.69 14.72
N GLU A 163 -2.95 22.80 14.00
CA GLU A 163 -3.81 23.10 12.86
C GLU A 163 -3.57 22.11 11.71
N ILE A 164 -2.32 21.87 11.37
CA ILE A 164 -1.93 20.89 10.34
C ILE A 164 -2.29 19.46 10.77
N MET A 165 -2.06 19.12 12.04
CA MET A 165 -2.45 17.81 12.59
C MET A 165 -3.95 17.57 12.44
N ASN A 166 -4.78 18.54 12.81
CA ASN A 166 -6.24 18.43 12.70
C ASN A 166 -6.69 18.31 11.24
N LYS A 167 -6.14 19.10 10.32
CA LYS A 167 -6.41 18.99 8.88
C LYS A 167 -6.01 17.62 8.33
N PHE A 168 -4.85 17.10 8.73
CA PHE A 168 -4.34 15.80 8.29
C PHE A 168 -5.25 14.65 8.74
N VAL A 169 -5.65 14.61 10.02
CA VAL A 169 -6.58 13.60 10.54
C VAL A 169 -7.95 13.72 9.88
N TYR A 170 -8.44 14.96 9.68
CA TYR A 170 -9.69 15.17 8.95
C TYR A 170 -9.62 14.60 7.52
N LEU A 171 -8.55 14.86 6.79
CA LEU A 171 -8.37 14.35 5.42
C LEU A 171 -8.28 12.81 5.39
N HIS A 172 -7.61 12.21 6.40
CA HIS A 172 -7.58 10.75 6.54
C HIS A 172 -8.99 10.18 6.67
N ASN A 173 -9.76 10.66 7.65
CA ASN A 173 -11.12 10.19 7.91
C ASN A 173 -12.04 10.43 6.72
N TYR A 174 -11.98 11.62 6.10
CA TYR A 174 -12.75 11.93 4.90
C TYR A 174 -12.46 10.94 3.76
N THR A 175 -11.17 10.66 3.50
CA THR A 175 -10.77 9.71 2.45
C THR A 175 -11.16 8.27 2.81
N TRP A 176 -11.08 7.91 4.08
CA TRP A 176 -11.48 6.58 4.56
C TRP A 176 -12.97 6.33 4.38
N GLU A 177 -13.83 7.30 4.72
CA GLU A 177 -15.29 7.17 4.71
C GLU A 177 -15.90 7.34 3.32
N ASP A 178 -15.22 8.02 2.40
CA ASP A 178 -15.78 8.37 1.09
C ASP A 178 -15.69 7.19 0.10
N ASP A 179 -16.81 6.48 -0.05
CA ASP A 179 -16.97 5.37 -1.00
C ASP A 179 -17.02 5.82 -2.48
N SER A 180 -17.03 7.13 -2.77
CA SER A 180 -16.94 7.65 -4.14
C SER A 180 -15.55 7.46 -4.76
N PHE A 181 -14.51 7.32 -3.92
CA PHE A 181 -13.20 6.89 -4.36
C PHE A 181 -13.29 5.44 -4.88
N SER A 182 -12.90 5.23 -6.13
CA SER A 182 -12.85 3.88 -6.72
C SER A 182 -11.79 2.97 -6.08
N ASN A 183 -10.90 3.56 -5.25
CA ASN A 183 -9.79 2.88 -4.61
C ASN A 183 -10.22 2.11 -3.36
N ALA A 184 -9.80 0.86 -3.25
CA ALA A 184 -10.14 0.03 -2.11
C ALA A 184 -9.56 0.59 -0.79
N PRO A 185 -10.32 0.57 0.34
CA PRO A 185 -9.82 0.94 1.65
C PRO A 185 -8.70 -0.01 2.11
N ILE A 186 -7.74 0.52 2.87
CA ILE A 186 -6.63 -0.24 3.46
C ILE A 186 -6.79 -0.30 4.98
N THR A 187 -6.72 0.84 5.67
CA THR A 187 -6.82 0.90 7.13
C THR A 187 -7.29 2.28 7.61
N ASN A 188 -7.97 2.29 8.76
CA ASN A 188 -8.29 3.51 9.52
C ASN A 188 -7.25 3.75 10.63
N SER A 189 -5.99 3.44 10.35
CA SER A 189 -4.89 3.68 11.28
C SER A 189 -3.86 4.61 10.65
N LEU A 190 -3.20 5.41 11.48
CA LEU A 190 -2.02 6.18 11.11
C LEU A 190 -0.77 5.40 11.49
N PHE A 191 0.32 5.60 10.75
CA PHE A 191 1.60 4.95 11.03
C PHE A 191 2.64 5.96 11.51
N ILE A 192 3.45 5.57 12.50
CA ILE A 192 4.64 6.31 12.89
C ILE A 192 5.83 5.68 12.19
N VAL A 193 6.57 6.52 11.47
CA VAL A 193 7.80 6.13 10.78
C VAL A 193 8.99 6.87 11.37
N LYS A 194 10.04 6.12 11.70
CA LYS A 194 11.31 6.62 12.22
C LYS A 194 12.46 5.94 11.49
N ASP A 195 13.49 6.73 11.13
CA ASP A 195 14.65 6.22 10.38
C ASP A 195 14.25 5.44 9.10
N GLY A 196 13.13 5.83 8.49
CA GLY A 196 12.58 5.20 7.30
C GLY A 196 11.84 3.88 7.54
N ASN A 197 11.56 3.50 8.79
CA ASN A 197 10.88 2.25 9.14
C ASN A 197 9.61 2.53 9.92
N ILE A 198 8.57 1.74 9.68
CA ILE A 198 7.35 1.75 10.49
C ILE A 198 7.72 1.22 11.89
N VAL A 199 7.44 2.01 12.93
CA VAL A 199 7.74 1.65 14.33
C VAL A 199 6.48 1.47 15.18
N GLU A 200 5.37 2.09 14.78
CA GLU A 200 4.10 2.04 15.51
C GLU A 200 2.94 2.34 14.57
N HIS A 201 1.73 1.98 14.97
CA HIS A 201 0.48 2.43 14.35
C HIS A 201 -0.50 2.93 15.40
N ILE A 202 -1.37 3.87 15.01
CA ILE A 202 -2.37 4.52 15.87
C ILE A 202 -3.74 4.32 15.21
N PRO A 203 -4.61 3.47 15.76
CA PRO A 203 -6.02 3.36 15.30
C PRO A 203 -6.76 4.69 15.51
N LEU A 204 -7.64 5.07 14.57
CA LEU A 204 -8.48 6.27 14.63
C LEU A 204 -9.95 5.93 14.92
#